data_2c42e83134d6cc8320469292e0910029
#
_entry.id   2c42e83134d6cc8320469292e0910029
#
_cell.length_a   1.000
_cell.length_b   1.000
_cell.length_c   1.000
_cell.angle_alpha   90.00
_cell.angle_beta   90.00
_cell.angle_gamma   90.00
#
_symmetry.space_group_name_H-M   'P 1'
#
loop_
_entity.id
_entity.type
_entity.pdbx_description
1 polymer ?
#
loop_
_entity_poly.entity_id
_entity_poly.type
_entity_poly.pdbx_seq_one_letter_code
_entity_poly.pdbx_strand_id
1 'polypeptide(L)'
;MAKAHFERTKPHCNIGTIGHVDHGKTTLTAAITKVLADRVAGNTATDFANIDKAPEERERGITINTAHVEYETEKRHYAHVDCPGHADYVKNMITGAAQMDGAILVVAATDGVMAQTREHILLARQVGVPAIVVFLNKCDMVDDPELLELVEMEVRELLTEYEFPGDEIPVIKGSALKALEDPKSEWGDRIMDLMDAVDSYIPEPAREIDKPFLMPVEDIFTITGRGTVATGRVERGVLHVSDEVEIVGINEETQKSVITGIEMFRKQLDEAMAGDNVGLLLRGINRDQIERGQVICKPGSVKCHKKFTAQVYVLTKDEGGRHTPFFTNYRPQFYFRTTDVTGVCMLPNGVEMVMPGDNTEMEVDLIHPIAMEEGLRFAIREGGRTVGSGRVVKILE
;
A
#
# COMPACT_ATOMS: atom_id res chain seq x y z
N MET A 1 25.67 16.94 12.67
CA MET A 1 24.62 17.96 12.65
C MET A 1 23.39 17.36 13.30
N ALA A 2 22.67 18.11 14.15
CA ALA A 2 21.38 17.66 14.66
C ALA A 2 20.40 17.51 13.48
N LYS A 3 19.61 16.42 13.45
CA LYS A 3 18.55 16.26 12.45
C LYS A 3 17.47 17.31 12.70
N ALA A 4 16.81 17.76 11.63
CA ALA A 4 15.63 18.62 11.75
C ALA A 4 14.51 17.86 12.48
N HIS A 5 13.72 18.59 13.26
CA HIS A 5 12.52 18.07 13.90
C HIS A 5 11.34 18.20 12.94
N PHE A 6 10.44 17.22 12.93
CA PHE A 6 9.22 17.27 12.14
C PHE A 6 8.13 18.00 12.92
N GLU A 7 7.55 19.02 12.31
CA GLU A 7 6.42 19.77 12.89
C GLU A 7 5.14 19.41 12.12
N ARG A 8 4.10 18.98 12.86
CA ARG A 8 2.79 18.65 12.30
C ARG A 8 1.97 19.92 12.11
N THR A 9 2.10 20.58 10.97
CA THR A 9 1.38 21.82 10.66
C THR A 9 0.11 21.60 9.84
N LYS A 10 -0.01 20.43 9.17
CA LYS A 10 -1.12 20.07 8.28
C LYS A 10 -1.59 18.64 8.55
N PRO A 11 -2.86 18.31 8.21
CA PRO A 11 -3.32 16.93 8.22
C PRO A 11 -2.44 16.05 7.33
N HIS A 12 -2.09 14.86 7.82
CA HIS A 12 -1.27 13.90 7.11
C HIS A 12 -2.12 12.86 6.38
N CYS A 13 -1.81 12.62 5.11
CA CYS A 13 -2.48 11.65 4.27
C CYS A 13 -1.46 10.78 3.51
N ASN A 14 -1.67 9.47 3.51
CA ASN A 14 -0.86 8.54 2.73
C ASN A 14 -1.57 8.28 1.40
N ILE A 15 -0.95 8.63 0.31
CA ILE A 15 -1.45 8.29 -1.03
C ILE A 15 -0.40 7.49 -1.78
N GLY A 16 -0.79 6.89 -2.89
CA GLY A 16 0.19 6.24 -3.75
C GLY A 16 -0.30 6.05 -5.16
N THR A 17 0.65 5.76 -6.04
CA THR A 17 0.39 5.46 -7.45
C THR A 17 0.21 3.97 -7.65
N ILE A 18 -0.87 3.59 -8.34
CA ILE A 18 -1.19 2.23 -8.78
C ILE A 18 -1.48 2.23 -10.28
N GLY A 19 -1.40 1.06 -10.91
CA GLY A 19 -1.67 0.91 -12.35
C GLY A 19 -0.65 0.03 -13.06
N HIS A 20 -0.85 -0.18 -14.34
CA HIS A 20 -0.03 -1.08 -15.16
C HIS A 20 1.44 -0.66 -15.23
N VAL A 21 2.34 -1.61 -15.54
CA VAL A 21 3.73 -1.32 -15.88
C VAL A 21 3.79 -0.36 -17.08
N ASP A 22 4.78 0.51 -17.13
CA ASP A 22 5.00 1.51 -18.22
C ASP A 22 3.89 2.56 -18.42
N HIS A 23 2.87 2.61 -17.55
CA HIS A 23 1.87 3.68 -17.58
C HIS A 23 2.37 5.01 -16.97
N GLY A 24 3.60 5.03 -16.41
CA GLY A 24 4.29 6.23 -15.96
C GLY A 24 4.03 6.64 -14.51
N LYS A 25 3.80 5.68 -13.60
CA LYS A 25 3.59 5.90 -12.17
C LYS A 25 4.75 6.67 -11.52
N THR A 26 5.96 6.15 -11.64
CA THR A 26 7.18 6.77 -11.08
C THR A 26 7.48 8.12 -11.71
N THR A 27 7.21 8.26 -13.04
CA THR A 27 7.32 9.55 -13.73
C THR A 27 6.33 10.56 -13.17
N LEU A 28 5.09 10.14 -12.90
CA LEU A 28 4.08 10.99 -12.26
C LEU A 28 4.50 11.41 -10.84
N THR A 29 5.00 10.47 -10.05
CA THR A 29 5.51 10.74 -8.71
C THR A 29 6.64 11.79 -8.75
N ALA A 30 7.59 11.66 -9.68
CA ALA A 30 8.65 12.66 -9.88
C ALA A 30 8.08 14.01 -10.34
N ALA A 31 7.11 14.00 -11.27
CA ALA A 31 6.46 15.22 -11.76
C ALA A 31 5.72 15.98 -10.65
N ILE A 32 4.97 15.26 -9.81
CA ILE A 32 4.28 15.85 -8.65
C ILE A 32 5.28 16.56 -7.74
N THR A 33 6.36 15.89 -7.32
CA THR A 33 7.36 16.52 -6.43
C THR A 33 8.02 17.74 -7.06
N LYS A 34 8.31 17.70 -8.37
CA LYS A 34 8.95 18.81 -9.08
C LYS A 34 8.02 20.00 -9.28
N VAL A 35 6.77 19.76 -9.70
CA VAL A 35 5.76 20.84 -9.88
C VAL A 35 5.45 21.50 -8.54
N LEU A 36 5.25 20.71 -7.48
CA LEU A 36 5.01 21.27 -6.15
C LEU A 36 6.23 22.03 -5.61
N ALA A 37 7.45 21.57 -5.85
CA ALA A 37 8.66 22.31 -5.46
C ALA A 37 8.80 23.67 -6.18
N ASP A 38 8.30 23.79 -7.42
CA ASP A 38 8.29 25.06 -8.17
C ASP A 38 7.16 26.00 -7.74
N ARG A 39 5.99 25.46 -7.33
CA ARG A 39 4.75 26.23 -7.14
C ARG A 39 4.32 26.39 -5.69
N VAL A 40 4.71 25.49 -4.79
CA VAL A 40 4.31 25.49 -3.38
C VAL A 40 5.55 25.53 -2.49
N ALA A 41 5.65 26.55 -1.66
CA ALA A 41 6.81 26.75 -0.77
C ALA A 41 6.95 25.58 0.22
N GLY A 42 8.19 25.20 0.52
CA GLY A 42 8.52 24.15 1.48
C GLY A 42 8.75 22.76 0.85
N ASN A 43 8.41 22.57 -0.41
CA ASN A 43 8.64 21.31 -1.12
C ASN A 43 10.06 21.22 -1.70
N THR A 44 10.52 19.97 -1.88
CA THR A 44 11.79 19.66 -2.53
C THR A 44 11.53 18.64 -3.64
N ALA A 45 12.03 18.93 -4.84
CA ALA A 45 11.92 18.00 -5.95
C ALA A 45 12.70 16.71 -5.68
N THR A 46 12.11 15.58 -6.02
CA THR A 46 12.76 14.28 -5.98
C THR A 46 12.96 13.77 -7.41
N ASP A 47 14.22 13.61 -7.82
CA ASP A 47 14.52 13.09 -9.15
C ASP A 47 14.07 11.64 -9.30
N PHE A 48 13.67 11.24 -10.50
CA PHE A 48 13.28 9.88 -10.86
C PHE A 48 14.30 8.84 -10.36
N ALA A 49 15.59 9.08 -10.58
CA ALA A 49 16.67 8.21 -10.13
C ALA A 49 16.82 8.08 -8.60
N ASN A 50 16.15 8.95 -7.83
CA ASN A 50 16.11 8.88 -6.38
C ASN A 50 14.84 8.22 -5.84
N ILE A 51 13.84 7.95 -6.70
CA ILE A 51 12.67 7.15 -6.42
C ILE A 51 13.05 5.68 -6.63
N ASP A 52 13.43 5.29 -7.85
CA ASP A 52 13.93 3.94 -8.18
C ASP A 52 15.44 3.86 -7.85
N LYS A 53 15.76 3.41 -6.65
CA LYS A 53 17.14 3.47 -6.11
C LYS A 53 17.96 2.22 -6.37
N ALA A 54 17.31 1.04 -6.46
CA ALA A 54 18.00 -0.22 -6.61
C ALA A 54 18.69 -0.31 -7.99
N PRO A 55 19.90 -0.86 -8.06
CA PRO A 55 20.59 -1.04 -9.35
C PRO A 55 19.74 -1.81 -10.37
N GLU A 56 19.01 -2.83 -9.92
CA GLU A 56 18.13 -3.66 -10.73
C GLU A 56 16.92 -2.89 -11.27
N GLU A 57 16.37 -1.94 -10.50
CA GLU A 57 15.28 -1.06 -10.93
C GLU A 57 15.74 -0.16 -12.08
N ARG A 58 16.94 0.42 -11.94
CA ARG A 58 17.55 1.29 -12.97
C ARG A 58 17.91 0.54 -14.24
N GLU A 59 18.43 -0.70 -14.12
CA GLU A 59 18.81 -1.52 -15.26
C GLU A 59 17.59 -2.00 -16.06
N ARG A 60 16.51 -2.35 -15.36
CA ARG A 60 15.28 -2.85 -16.00
C ARG A 60 14.28 -1.74 -16.36
N GLY A 61 14.43 -0.53 -15.81
CA GLY A 61 13.49 0.59 -15.97
C GLY A 61 12.12 0.34 -15.35
N ILE A 62 12.03 -0.51 -14.32
CA ILE A 62 10.78 -0.85 -13.62
C ILE A 62 10.96 -0.73 -12.13
N THR A 63 9.93 -0.27 -11.43
CA THR A 63 9.88 -0.24 -9.97
C THR A 63 9.67 -1.65 -9.42
N ILE A 64 10.53 -2.08 -8.52
CA ILE A 64 10.52 -3.40 -7.86
C ILE A 64 10.01 -3.26 -6.41
N ASN A 65 10.57 -2.32 -5.68
CA ASN A 65 10.22 -2.04 -4.29
C ASN A 65 9.35 -0.80 -4.19
N THR A 66 8.52 -0.72 -3.14
CA THR A 66 7.81 0.51 -2.83
C THR A 66 8.78 1.62 -2.47
N ALA A 67 8.61 2.78 -3.06
CA ALA A 67 9.38 3.98 -2.71
C ALA A 67 8.47 4.99 -2.02
N HIS A 68 9.01 5.68 -1.02
CA HIS A 68 8.28 6.70 -0.27
C HIS A 68 8.89 8.07 -0.55
N VAL A 69 8.05 9.03 -0.95
CA VAL A 69 8.40 10.43 -1.11
C VAL A 69 7.47 11.32 -0.30
N GLU A 70 7.96 12.47 0.13
CA GLU A 70 7.25 13.45 0.94
C GLU A 70 7.00 14.72 0.11
N TYR A 71 5.79 15.26 0.21
CA TYR A 71 5.47 16.60 -0.31
C TYR A 71 4.24 17.18 0.36
N GLU A 72 3.98 18.46 0.12
CA GLU A 72 2.84 19.17 0.70
C GLU A 72 2.09 19.96 -0.37
N THR A 73 0.77 20.03 -0.22
CA THR A 73 -0.06 21.07 -0.81
C THR A 73 -0.27 22.20 0.20
N GLU A 74 -1.06 23.20 -0.14
CA GLU A 74 -1.48 24.20 0.82
C GLU A 74 -2.32 23.63 1.96
N LYS A 75 -3.06 22.52 1.70
CA LYS A 75 -4.04 21.92 2.61
C LYS A 75 -3.51 20.76 3.41
N ARG A 76 -2.66 19.90 2.82
CA ARG A 76 -2.26 18.61 3.39
C ARG A 76 -0.76 18.34 3.23
N HIS A 77 -0.24 17.53 4.14
CA HIS A 77 1.06 16.86 4.05
C HIS A 77 0.85 15.42 3.55
N TYR A 78 1.63 15.02 2.55
CA TYR A 78 1.51 13.70 1.91
C TYR A 78 2.76 12.85 2.09
N ALA A 79 2.55 11.60 2.50
CA ALA A 79 3.49 10.51 2.24
C ALA A 79 2.99 9.79 0.98
N HIS A 80 3.79 9.77 -0.08
CA HIS A 80 3.44 9.14 -1.34
C HIS A 80 4.20 7.82 -1.50
N VAL A 81 3.44 6.74 -1.72
CA VAL A 81 3.96 5.40 -1.94
C VAL A 81 3.93 5.10 -3.45
N ASP A 82 5.10 5.06 -4.08
CA ASP A 82 5.21 4.61 -5.47
C ASP A 82 5.24 3.09 -5.52
N CYS A 83 4.20 2.48 -6.12
CA CYS A 83 4.03 1.03 -6.16
C CYS A 83 4.55 0.43 -7.47
N PRO A 84 5.17 -0.79 -7.41
CA PRO A 84 5.54 -1.52 -8.61
C PRO A 84 4.30 -1.85 -9.46
N GLY A 85 4.47 -1.82 -10.79
CA GLY A 85 3.41 -2.14 -11.74
C GLY A 85 3.46 -3.57 -12.29
N HIS A 86 4.58 -4.26 -12.14
CA HIS A 86 4.80 -5.56 -12.74
C HIS A 86 4.20 -6.69 -11.90
N ALA A 87 3.59 -7.69 -12.54
CA ALA A 87 2.93 -8.82 -11.90
C ALA A 87 3.82 -9.61 -10.91
N ASP A 88 5.13 -9.70 -11.17
CA ASP A 88 6.06 -10.40 -10.29
C ASP A 88 6.24 -9.73 -8.92
N TYR A 89 5.90 -8.44 -8.81
CA TYR A 89 6.10 -7.63 -7.60
C TYR A 89 4.79 -7.27 -6.89
N VAL A 90 3.71 -7.97 -7.19
CA VAL A 90 2.39 -7.73 -6.59
C VAL A 90 2.41 -7.80 -5.06
N LYS A 91 3.28 -8.62 -4.45
CA LYS A 91 3.49 -8.62 -2.99
C LYS A 91 3.86 -7.23 -2.46
N ASN A 92 4.78 -6.54 -3.13
CA ASN A 92 5.20 -5.20 -2.74
C ASN A 92 4.09 -4.17 -3.02
N MET A 93 3.33 -4.36 -4.11
CA MET A 93 2.15 -3.55 -4.41
C MET A 93 1.07 -3.69 -3.31
N ILE A 94 0.74 -4.91 -2.87
CA ILE A 94 -0.23 -5.15 -1.78
C ILE A 94 0.24 -4.46 -0.50
N THR A 95 1.52 -4.60 -0.15
CA THR A 95 2.09 -3.96 1.04
C THR A 95 2.00 -2.44 0.96
N GLY A 96 2.31 -1.86 -0.21
CA GLY A 96 2.19 -0.41 -0.44
C GLY A 96 0.74 0.05 -0.40
N ALA A 97 -0.16 -0.65 -1.09
CA ALA A 97 -1.58 -0.29 -1.13
C ALA A 97 -2.25 -0.35 0.27
N ALA A 98 -1.85 -1.30 1.10
CA ALA A 98 -2.36 -1.40 2.47
C ALA A 98 -1.99 -0.19 3.36
N GLN A 99 -1.03 0.62 2.94
CA GLN A 99 -0.61 1.84 3.63
C GLN A 99 -1.37 3.10 3.17
N MET A 100 -2.13 3.02 2.08
CA MET A 100 -2.75 4.20 1.45
C MET A 100 -4.08 4.58 2.10
N ASP A 101 -4.27 5.87 2.29
CA ASP A 101 -5.56 6.49 2.64
C ASP A 101 -6.35 6.88 1.37
N GLY A 102 -5.70 6.84 0.21
CA GLY A 102 -6.25 7.02 -1.11
C GLY A 102 -5.22 6.66 -2.18
N ALA A 103 -5.65 6.40 -3.41
CA ALA A 103 -4.77 6.04 -4.50
C ALA A 103 -4.97 6.93 -5.73
N ILE A 104 -3.89 7.11 -6.50
CA ILE A 104 -3.91 7.67 -7.85
C ILE A 104 -3.75 6.50 -8.82
N LEU A 105 -4.80 6.19 -9.55
CA LEU A 105 -4.77 5.21 -10.62
C LEU A 105 -4.20 5.86 -11.89
N VAL A 106 -3.06 5.37 -12.34
CA VAL A 106 -2.39 5.88 -13.54
C VAL A 106 -2.68 4.96 -14.72
N VAL A 107 -3.33 5.50 -15.74
CA VAL A 107 -3.65 4.80 -16.99
C VAL A 107 -3.05 5.58 -18.15
N ALA A 108 -2.27 4.92 -19.02
CA ALA A 108 -1.77 5.56 -20.22
C ALA A 108 -2.90 5.67 -21.25
N ALA A 109 -3.15 6.86 -21.78
CA ALA A 109 -4.18 7.12 -22.79
C ALA A 109 -3.92 6.35 -24.10
N THR A 110 -2.67 6.01 -24.38
CA THR A 110 -2.26 5.23 -25.55
C THR A 110 -2.62 3.74 -25.45
N ASP A 111 -2.69 3.20 -24.24
CA ASP A 111 -2.79 1.77 -23.99
C ASP A 111 -4.17 1.36 -23.38
N GLY A 112 -4.86 2.32 -22.75
CA GLY A 112 -6.13 2.07 -22.07
C GLY A 112 -6.00 1.17 -20.84
N VAL A 113 -7.06 0.44 -20.53
CA VAL A 113 -7.13 -0.50 -19.42
C VAL A 113 -6.38 -1.78 -19.74
N MET A 114 -5.39 -2.13 -18.92
CA MET A 114 -4.53 -3.29 -19.06
C MET A 114 -4.73 -4.29 -17.91
N ALA A 115 -4.13 -5.49 -18.02
CA ALA A 115 -4.32 -6.57 -17.06
C ALA A 115 -3.97 -6.16 -15.61
N GLN A 116 -2.81 -5.51 -15.39
CA GLN A 116 -2.44 -5.06 -14.05
C GLN A 116 -3.27 -3.87 -13.57
N THR A 117 -3.89 -3.08 -14.46
CA THR A 117 -4.85 -2.04 -14.07
C THR A 117 -6.01 -2.67 -13.31
N ARG A 118 -6.60 -3.75 -13.85
CA ARG A 118 -7.69 -4.52 -13.23
C ARG A 118 -7.25 -5.13 -11.90
N GLU A 119 -6.08 -5.80 -11.89
CA GLU A 119 -5.55 -6.42 -10.68
C GLU A 119 -5.27 -5.40 -9.56
N HIS A 120 -4.72 -4.23 -9.90
CA HIS A 120 -4.41 -3.20 -8.91
C HIS A 120 -5.67 -2.56 -8.30
N ILE A 121 -6.73 -2.33 -9.10
CA ILE A 121 -8.01 -1.84 -8.58
C ILE A 121 -8.63 -2.86 -7.64
N LEU A 122 -8.65 -4.13 -8.05
CA LEU A 122 -9.14 -5.23 -7.21
C LEU A 122 -8.40 -5.31 -5.88
N LEU A 123 -7.06 -5.28 -5.92
CA LEU A 123 -6.23 -5.33 -4.72
C LEU A 123 -6.42 -4.11 -3.83
N ALA A 124 -6.49 -2.90 -4.40
CA ALA A 124 -6.80 -1.69 -3.66
C ALA A 124 -8.14 -1.80 -2.92
N ARG A 125 -9.17 -2.35 -3.57
CA ARG A 125 -10.47 -2.63 -2.94
C ARG A 125 -10.35 -3.62 -1.79
N GLN A 126 -9.60 -4.71 -1.99
CA GLN A 126 -9.42 -5.76 -0.98
C GLN A 126 -8.66 -5.29 0.26
N VAL A 127 -7.59 -4.51 0.09
CA VAL A 127 -6.84 -3.95 1.23
C VAL A 127 -7.55 -2.77 1.89
N GLY A 128 -8.64 -2.29 1.28
CA GLY A 128 -9.52 -1.27 1.85
C GLY A 128 -9.11 0.17 1.55
N VAL A 129 -8.47 0.44 0.42
CA VAL A 129 -8.25 1.81 -0.06
C VAL A 129 -9.62 2.49 -0.24
N PRO A 130 -9.90 3.59 0.48
CA PRO A 130 -11.26 4.14 0.54
C PRO A 130 -11.65 4.95 -0.70
N ALA A 131 -10.69 5.55 -1.40
CA ALA A 131 -10.95 6.41 -2.55
C ALA A 131 -9.82 6.36 -3.58
N ILE A 132 -10.18 6.51 -4.85
CA ILE A 132 -9.26 6.53 -5.99
C ILE A 132 -9.50 7.82 -6.80
N VAL A 133 -8.42 8.47 -7.24
CA VAL A 133 -8.43 9.54 -8.25
C VAL A 133 -7.72 8.99 -9.48
N VAL A 134 -8.17 9.31 -10.68
CA VAL A 134 -7.56 8.81 -11.92
C VAL A 134 -6.70 9.89 -12.58
N PHE A 135 -5.49 9.51 -12.98
CA PHE A 135 -4.66 10.28 -13.86
C PHE A 135 -4.49 9.57 -15.21
N LEU A 136 -5.14 10.10 -16.25
CA LEU A 136 -5.00 9.63 -17.61
C LEU A 136 -3.71 10.25 -18.19
N ASN A 137 -2.65 9.45 -18.24
CA ASN A 137 -1.30 9.88 -18.58
C ASN A 137 -1.01 9.74 -20.08
N LYS A 138 0.07 10.34 -20.55
CA LYS A 138 0.53 10.33 -21.95
C LYS A 138 -0.47 10.95 -22.93
N CYS A 139 -1.31 11.88 -22.50
CA CYS A 139 -2.28 12.56 -23.37
C CYS A 139 -1.61 13.40 -24.46
N ASP A 140 -0.35 13.78 -24.29
CA ASP A 140 0.49 14.44 -25.30
C ASP A 140 0.77 13.57 -26.53
N MET A 141 0.54 12.26 -26.44
CA MET A 141 0.75 11.30 -27.54
C MET A 141 -0.54 10.92 -28.28
N VAL A 142 -1.68 11.49 -27.88
CA VAL A 142 -3.02 11.19 -28.45
C VAL A 142 -3.62 12.44 -28.99
N ASP A 143 -3.70 12.52 -30.32
CA ASP A 143 -4.26 13.70 -31.04
C ASP A 143 -5.79 13.65 -31.16
N ASP A 144 -6.40 12.48 -30.95
CA ASP A 144 -7.84 12.28 -31.08
C ASP A 144 -8.55 12.43 -29.72
N PRO A 145 -9.37 13.48 -29.54
CA PRO A 145 -10.13 13.68 -28.30
C PRO A 145 -11.15 12.56 -28.03
N GLU A 146 -11.73 11.95 -29.07
CA GLU A 146 -12.73 10.88 -28.93
C GLU A 146 -12.09 9.63 -28.31
N LEU A 147 -10.81 9.36 -28.63
CA LEU A 147 -10.05 8.26 -28.01
C LEU A 147 -9.83 8.51 -26.51
N LEU A 148 -9.53 9.75 -26.11
CA LEU A 148 -9.38 10.11 -24.70
C LEU A 148 -10.69 9.93 -23.92
N GLU A 149 -11.84 10.26 -24.53
CA GLU A 149 -13.15 10.07 -23.92
C GLU A 149 -13.49 8.57 -23.79
N LEU A 150 -13.16 7.78 -24.80
CA LEU A 150 -13.39 6.34 -24.80
C LEU A 150 -12.59 5.65 -23.67
N VAL A 151 -11.31 5.98 -23.55
CA VAL A 151 -10.45 5.42 -22.46
C VAL A 151 -10.95 5.87 -21.09
N GLU A 152 -11.38 7.13 -20.94
CA GLU A 152 -11.97 7.60 -19.67
C GLU A 152 -13.23 6.79 -19.32
N MET A 153 -14.11 6.54 -20.29
CA MET A 153 -15.33 5.77 -20.10
C MET A 153 -15.00 4.32 -19.68
N GLU A 154 -14.06 3.67 -20.35
CA GLU A 154 -13.59 2.32 -19.99
C GLU A 154 -13.06 2.24 -18.55
N VAL A 155 -12.29 3.25 -18.12
CA VAL A 155 -11.77 3.32 -16.75
C VAL A 155 -12.90 3.50 -15.73
N ARG A 156 -13.90 4.34 -16.02
CA ARG A 156 -15.06 4.56 -15.15
C ARG A 156 -15.92 3.31 -15.00
N GLU A 157 -16.18 2.60 -16.11
CA GLU A 157 -16.89 1.32 -16.10
C GLU A 157 -16.16 0.30 -15.25
N LEU A 158 -14.83 0.16 -15.41
CA LEU A 158 -14.02 -0.74 -14.64
C LEU A 158 -14.05 -0.41 -13.14
N LEU A 159 -13.92 0.86 -12.76
CA LEU A 159 -14.00 1.27 -11.37
C LEU A 159 -15.37 0.94 -10.74
N THR A 160 -16.44 1.10 -11.51
CA THR A 160 -17.80 0.74 -11.09
C THR A 160 -17.95 -0.77 -10.90
N GLU A 161 -17.37 -1.58 -11.80
CA GLU A 161 -17.34 -3.04 -11.68
C GLU A 161 -16.70 -3.50 -10.35
N TYR A 162 -15.65 -2.80 -9.90
CA TYR A 162 -14.98 -3.08 -8.63
C TYR A 162 -15.55 -2.28 -7.44
N GLU A 163 -16.79 -1.83 -7.53
CA GLU A 163 -17.53 -1.16 -6.46
C GLU A 163 -16.92 0.18 -5.98
N PHE A 164 -16.21 0.89 -6.85
CA PHE A 164 -15.89 2.29 -6.67
C PHE A 164 -16.92 3.17 -7.40
N PRO A 165 -17.22 4.40 -6.96
CA PRO A 165 -18.20 5.27 -7.60
C PRO A 165 -17.64 5.87 -8.91
N GLY A 166 -17.49 5.05 -9.96
CA GLY A 166 -16.79 5.39 -11.20
C GLY A 166 -17.26 6.68 -11.87
N ASP A 167 -18.55 7.00 -11.82
CA ASP A 167 -19.12 8.23 -12.40
C ASP A 167 -18.71 9.50 -11.64
N GLU A 168 -18.44 9.39 -10.31
CA GLU A 168 -18.11 10.53 -9.46
C GLU A 168 -16.60 10.75 -9.31
N ILE A 169 -15.79 9.77 -9.69
CA ILE A 169 -14.33 9.79 -9.53
C ILE A 169 -13.74 10.88 -10.44
N PRO A 170 -12.88 11.78 -9.88
CA PRO A 170 -12.13 12.73 -10.70
C PRO A 170 -11.17 12.02 -11.65
N VAL A 171 -11.23 12.39 -12.93
CA VAL A 171 -10.29 11.93 -13.97
C VAL A 171 -9.56 13.14 -14.53
N ILE A 172 -8.26 13.19 -14.29
CA ILE A 172 -7.40 14.28 -14.78
C ILE A 172 -6.59 13.78 -15.96
N LYS A 173 -6.71 14.49 -17.10
CA LYS A 173 -5.98 14.21 -18.34
C LYS A 173 -4.69 15.01 -18.36
N GLY A 174 -3.52 14.35 -18.56
CA GLY A 174 -2.25 15.02 -18.51
C GLY A 174 -1.08 14.23 -19.12
N SER A 175 0.10 14.82 -19.05
CA SER A 175 1.37 14.19 -19.39
C SER A 175 2.37 14.40 -18.28
N ALA A 176 2.67 13.34 -17.53
CA ALA A 176 3.63 13.40 -16.44
C ALA A 176 5.04 13.75 -16.94
N LEU A 177 5.44 13.23 -18.12
CA LEU A 177 6.75 13.49 -18.71
C LEU A 177 6.89 14.98 -19.08
N LYS A 178 5.88 15.54 -19.76
CA LYS A 178 5.90 16.96 -20.15
C LYS A 178 5.85 17.89 -18.95
N ALA A 179 5.09 17.55 -17.92
CA ALA A 179 5.09 18.30 -16.66
C ALA A 179 6.43 18.22 -15.94
N LEU A 180 7.10 17.06 -16.01
CA LEU A 180 8.46 16.87 -15.45
C LEU A 180 9.50 17.67 -16.24
N GLU A 181 9.39 17.77 -17.58
CA GLU A 181 10.28 18.58 -18.42
C GLU A 181 10.10 20.09 -18.12
N ASP A 182 8.86 20.58 -18.10
CA ASP A 182 8.53 21.98 -17.80
C ASP A 182 7.37 22.10 -16.79
N PRO A 183 7.68 22.28 -15.49
CA PRO A 183 6.68 22.46 -14.44
C PRO A 183 5.75 23.67 -14.60
N LYS A 184 6.11 24.63 -15.45
CA LYS A 184 5.31 25.85 -15.69
C LYS A 184 4.41 25.77 -16.90
N SER A 185 4.50 24.67 -17.66
CA SER A 185 3.64 24.41 -18.81
C SER A 185 2.19 24.10 -18.38
N GLU A 186 1.30 24.02 -19.37
CA GLU A 186 -0.08 23.55 -19.19
C GLU A 186 -0.14 22.14 -18.55
N TRP A 187 0.86 21.30 -18.83
CA TRP A 187 0.96 19.97 -18.23
C TRP A 187 1.29 20.04 -16.73
N GLY A 188 2.06 21.04 -16.31
CA GLY A 188 2.26 21.35 -14.90
C GLY A 188 0.97 21.82 -14.22
N ASP A 189 0.10 22.57 -14.95
CA ASP A 189 -1.22 22.94 -14.44
C ASP A 189 -2.09 21.69 -14.21
N ARG A 190 -2.03 20.68 -15.09
CA ARG A 190 -2.73 19.40 -14.90
C ARG A 190 -2.26 18.62 -13.66
N ILE A 191 -0.98 18.73 -13.30
CA ILE A 191 -0.49 18.15 -12.03
C ILE A 191 -1.10 18.90 -10.83
N MET A 192 -1.25 20.22 -10.90
CA MET A 192 -1.94 20.98 -9.85
C MET A 192 -3.42 20.60 -9.77
N ASP A 193 -4.10 20.47 -10.92
CA ASP A 193 -5.50 19.97 -10.97
C ASP A 193 -5.63 18.58 -10.31
N LEU A 194 -4.66 17.69 -10.55
CA LEU A 194 -4.61 16.38 -9.90
C LEU A 194 -4.49 16.53 -8.38
N MET A 195 -3.60 17.38 -7.89
CA MET A 195 -3.42 17.57 -6.45
C MET A 195 -4.62 18.24 -5.80
N ASP A 196 -5.31 19.14 -6.48
CA ASP A 196 -6.56 19.74 -6.02
C ASP A 196 -7.69 18.69 -5.96
N ALA A 197 -7.74 17.78 -6.92
CA ALA A 197 -8.67 16.64 -6.91
C ALA A 197 -8.36 15.68 -5.75
N VAL A 198 -7.09 15.37 -5.51
CA VAL A 198 -6.64 14.54 -4.36
C VAL A 198 -7.01 15.20 -3.03
N ASP A 199 -6.74 16.51 -2.88
CA ASP A 199 -7.07 17.28 -1.67
C ASP A 199 -8.56 17.30 -1.36
N SER A 200 -9.42 17.32 -2.40
CA SER A 200 -10.87 17.49 -2.25
C SER A 200 -11.63 16.17 -2.21
N TYR A 201 -11.21 15.18 -3.00
CA TYR A 201 -11.94 13.94 -3.17
C TYR A 201 -11.52 12.83 -2.19
N ILE A 202 -10.22 12.72 -1.87
CA ILE A 202 -9.76 11.75 -0.90
C ILE A 202 -10.14 12.23 0.50
N PRO A 203 -10.93 11.43 1.27
CA PRO A 203 -11.38 11.84 2.60
C PRO A 203 -10.19 12.00 3.55
N GLU A 204 -10.36 12.87 4.55
CA GLU A 204 -9.40 12.90 5.64
C GLU A 204 -9.50 11.59 6.44
N PRO A 205 -8.39 10.86 6.60
CA PRO A 205 -8.45 9.55 7.21
C PRO A 205 -8.74 9.63 8.72
N ALA A 206 -9.71 8.85 9.18
CA ALA A 206 -9.93 8.65 10.59
C ALA A 206 -8.76 7.88 11.22
N ARG A 207 -8.12 8.44 12.24
CA ARG A 207 -6.96 7.84 12.92
C ARG A 207 -7.38 7.22 14.24
N GLU A 208 -7.12 5.93 14.40
CA GLU A 208 -7.41 5.17 15.63
C GLU A 208 -6.31 5.38 16.70
N ILE A 209 -6.15 6.62 17.17
CA ILE A 209 -5.10 6.99 18.13
C ILE A 209 -5.34 6.46 19.54
N ASP A 210 -6.59 6.18 19.91
CA ASP A 210 -6.96 5.71 21.26
C ASP A 210 -6.73 4.21 21.47
N LYS A 211 -6.45 3.45 20.38
CA LYS A 211 -6.14 2.02 20.46
C LYS A 211 -4.68 1.78 20.87
N PRO A 212 -4.36 0.58 21.39
CA PRO A 212 -2.98 0.20 21.63
C PRO A 212 -2.14 0.28 20.35
N PHE A 213 -0.92 0.83 20.44
CA PHE A 213 -0.01 0.99 19.33
C PHE A 213 0.24 -0.32 18.58
N LEU A 214 0.22 -0.24 17.26
CA LEU A 214 0.58 -1.32 16.34
C LEU A 214 1.17 -0.76 15.04
N MET A 215 2.33 -1.29 14.64
CA MET A 215 2.98 -1.00 13.37
C MET A 215 3.47 -2.31 12.72
N PRO A 216 2.95 -2.70 11.54
CA PRO A 216 3.52 -3.78 10.74
C PRO A 216 4.92 -3.41 10.24
N VAL A 217 5.86 -4.37 10.31
CA VAL A 217 7.23 -4.18 9.81
C VAL A 217 7.24 -4.37 8.29
N GLU A 218 7.67 -3.34 7.58
CA GLU A 218 7.79 -3.32 6.12
C GLU A 218 9.22 -3.60 5.65
N ASP A 219 10.19 -2.89 6.24
CA ASP A 219 11.60 -3.07 5.94
C ASP A 219 12.47 -2.85 7.18
N ILE A 220 13.71 -3.35 7.13
CA ILE A 220 14.63 -3.33 8.26
C ILE A 220 16.01 -2.90 7.78
N PHE A 221 16.55 -1.87 8.43
CA PHE A 221 17.86 -1.31 8.14
C PHE A 221 18.78 -1.37 9.37
N THR A 222 20.06 -1.48 9.11
CA THR A 222 21.08 -1.27 10.15
C THR A 222 21.78 0.06 9.91
N ILE A 223 21.76 0.92 10.92
CA ILE A 223 22.51 2.18 10.90
C ILE A 223 23.74 2.04 11.77
N THR A 224 24.92 2.17 11.16
CA THR A 224 26.21 2.10 11.88
C THR A 224 26.23 3.06 13.07
N GLY A 225 26.49 2.54 14.25
CA GLY A 225 26.54 3.32 15.51
C GLY A 225 25.17 3.68 16.11
N ARG A 226 24.05 3.32 15.48
CA ARG A 226 22.69 3.60 16.01
C ARG A 226 21.85 2.34 16.23
N GLY A 227 22.14 1.24 15.54
CA GLY A 227 21.45 -0.03 15.68
C GLY A 227 20.46 -0.36 14.58
N THR A 228 19.50 -1.22 14.89
CA THR A 228 18.48 -1.68 13.95
C THR A 228 17.30 -0.71 13.91
N VAL A 229 16.85 -0.40 12.69
CA VAL A 229 15.68 0.42 12.42
C VAL A 229 14.66 -0.43 11.67
N ALA A 230 13.45 -0.52 12.20
CA ALA A 230 12.31 -1.11 11.52
C ALA A 230 11.42 0.01 10.96
N THR A 231 11.04 -0.09 9.69
CA THR A 231 10.13 0.86 9.06
C THR A 231 8.76 0.27 8.84
N GLY A 232 7.75 1.11 8.82
CA GLY A 232 6.39 0.76 8.54
C GLY A 232 5.43 1.94 8.74
N ARG A 233 4.18 1.73 8.36
CA ARG A 233 3.09 2.65 8.70
C ARG A 233 2.49 2.27 10.05
N VAL A 234 2.31 3.23 10.93
CA VAL A 234 1.56 3.03 12.17
C VAL A 234 0.09 2.76 11.83
N GLU A 235 -0.38 1.54 12.10
CA GLU A 235 -1.75 1.12 11.82
C GLU A 235 -2.72 1.78 12.80
N ARG A 236 -2.36 1.81 14.09
CA ARG A 236 -3.17 2.40 15.16
C ARG A 236 -2.33 2.80 16.37
N GLY A 237 -2.90 3.62 17.22
CA GLY A 237 -2.32 4.06 18.51
C GLY A 237 -1.28 5.16 18.35
N VAL A 238 -0.63 5.45 19.48
CA VAL A 238 0.47 6.41 19.63
C VAL A 238 1.64 5.74 20.31
N LEU A 239 2.86 6.10 19.92
CA LEU A 239 4.12 5.59 20.45
C LEU A 239 5.07 6.76 20.71
N HIS A 240 5.70 6.77 21.87
CA HIS A 240 6.70 7.77 22.23
C HIS A 240 8.12 7.18 22.30
N VAL A 241 9.10 8.04 22.19
CA VAL A 241 10.49 7.67 22.46
C VAL A 241 10.59 7.20 23.93
N SER A 242 11.30 6.11 24.16
CA SER A 242 11.46 5.37 25.42
C SER A 242 10.32 4.43 25.78
N ASP A 243 9.27 4.31 24.98
CA ASP A 243 8.24 3.29 25.20
C ASP A 243 8.79 1.88 25.01
N GLU A 244 8.28 0.95 25.82
CA GLU A 244 8.50 -0.47 25.67
C GLU A 244 7.57 -1.03 24.60
N VAL A 245 8.08 -1.91 23.74
CA VAL A 245 7.35 -2.57 22.66
C VAL A 245 7.66 -4.06 22.62
N GLU A 246 6.74 -4.80 22.02
CA GLU A 246 6.91 -6.20 21.64
C GLU A 246 6.95 -6.36 20.13
N ILE A 247 7.80 -7.28 19.66
CA ILE A 247 7.88 -7.72 18.27
C ILE A 247 7.23 -9.10 18.20
N VAL A 248 6.15 -9.21 17.42
CA VAL A 248 5.24 -10.35 17.42
C VAL A 248 5.02 -10.83 15.97
N GLY A 249 4.97 -12.14 15.77
CA GLY A 249 4.70 -12.77 14.47
C GLY A 249 5.88 -13.57 13.93
N ILE A 250 5.60 -14.51 13.03
CA ILE A 250 6.51 -15.42 12.34
C ILE A 250 7.18 -16.40 13.31
N ASN A 251 7.76 -15.93 14.38
CA ASN A 251 8.35 -16.73 15.44
C ASN A 251 7.38 -16.88 16.62
N GLU A 252 7.43 -18.03 17.31
CA GLU A 252 6.61 -18.28 18.49
C GLU A 252 7.05 -17.41 19.69
N GLU A 253 8.34 -17.04 19.72
CA GLU A 253 8.90 -16.21 20.79
C GLU A 253 8.68 -14.71 20.50
N THR A 254 8.03 -14.05 21.44
CA THR A 254 7.88 -12.59 21.44
C THR A 254 9.15 -11.93 21.95
N GLN A 255 9.68 -10.98 21.21
CA GLN A 255 10.84 -10.20 21.62
C GLN A 255 10.41 -8.86 22.19
N LYS A 256 11.15 -8.38 23.19
CA LYS A 256 10.91 -7.06 23.81
C LYS A 256 12.00 -6.09 23.42
N SER A 257 11.64 -4.85 23.22
CA SER A 257 12.56 -3.77 22.92
C SER A 257 12.07 -2.45 23.52
N VAL A 258 12.93 -1.44 23.46
CA VAL A 258 12.60 -0.06 23.81
C VAL A 258 12.92 0.82 22.62
N ILE A 259 12.03 1.75 22.31
CA ILE A 259 12.21 2.71 21.23
C ILE A 259 13.24 3.77 21.65
N THR A 260 14.33 3.86 20.93
CA THR A 260 15.40 4.85 21.21
C THR A 260 15.33 6.09 20.32
N GLY A 261 14.50 6.06 19.28
CA GLY A 261 14.25 7.19 18.41
C GLY A 261 13.20 6.87 17.35
N ILE A 262 12.52 7.89 16.89
CA ILE A 262 11.49 7.84 15.85
C ILE A 262 11.89 8.81 14.76
N GLU A 263 11.84 8.37 13.50
CA GLU A 263 12.19 9.19 12.35
C GLU A 263 11.12 9.04 11.25
N MET A 264 10.79 10.16 10.63
CA MET A 264 9.93 10.23 9.44
C MET A 264 10.61 11.14 8.42
N PHE A 265 10.84 10.65 7.19
CA PHE A 265 11.52 11.40 6.12
C PHE A 265 12.83 12.06 6.55
N ARG A 266 13.67 11.32 7.33
CA ARG A 266 14.96 11.79 7.90
C ARG A 266 14.86 12.90 8.95
N LYS A 267 13.66 13.29 9.37
CA LYS A 267 13.38 14.21 10.47
C LYS A 267 13.09 13.40 11.75
N GLN A 268 13.45 13.93 12.91
CA GLN A 268 13.15 13.29 14.20
C GLN A 268 11.76 13.64 14.68
N LEU A 269 11.09 12.68 15.34
CA LEU A 269 9.82 12.87 16.02
C LEU A 269 9.96 12.45 17.48
N ASP A 270 9.19 13.09 18.36
CA ASP A 270 9.05 12.69 19.76
C ASP A 270 8.02 11.57 19.91
N GLU A 271 7.03 11.56 19.02
CA GLU A 271 5.95 10.58 18.97
C GLU A 271 5.60 10.15 17.54
N ALA A 272 5.15 8.92 17.38
CA ALA A 272 4.51 8.41 16.17
C ALA A 272 3.04 8.11 16.46
N MET A 273 2.16 8.45 15.53
CA MET A 273 0.72 8.17 15.66
C MET A 273 0.15 7.44 14.44
N ALA A 274 -1.03 6.87 14.60
CA ALA A 274 -1.74 6.18 13.54
C ALA A 274 -1.71 6.99 12.23
N GLY A 275 -1.26 6.35 11.15
CA GLY A 275 -1.10 6.93 9.83
C GLY A 275 0.32 7.38 9.48
N ASP A 276 1.22 7.54 10.44
CA ASP A 276 2.60 7.94 10.15
C ASP A 276 3.41 6.81 9.53
N ASN A 277 4.22 7.13 8.52
CA ASN A 277 5.24 6.23 7.98
C ASN A 277 6.58 6.52 8.69
N VAL A 278 6.99 5.65 9.59
CA VAL A 278 8.13 5.90 10.47
C VAL A 278 9.18 4.81 10.44
N GLY A 279 10.40 5.19 10.77
CA GLY A 279 11.47 4.29 11.17
C GLY A 279 11.64 4.32 12.69
N LEU A 280 11.51 3.18 13.32
CA LEU A 280 11.68 2.98 14.77
C LEU A 280 13.05 2.42 15.07
N LEU A 281 13.83 3.12 15.87
CA LEU A 281 15.13 2.63 16.36
C LEU A 281 14.90 1.73 17.57
N LEU A 282 15.33 0.47 17.45
CA LEU A 282 15.10 -0.58 18.43
C LEU A 282 16.36 -0.82 19.29
N ARG A 283 16.20 -0.85 20.62
CA ARG A 283 17.28 -1.15 21.53
C ARG A 283 17.50 -2.67 21.65
N GLY A 284 18.75 -3.12 21.47
CA GLY A 284 19.14 -4.50 21.74
C GLY A 284 18.61 -5.54 20.75
N ILE A 285 18.06 -5.11 19.62
CA ILE A 285 17.59 -5.97 18.53
C ILE A 285 18.59 -5.91 17.38
N ASN A 286 19.09 -7.06 16.96
CA ASN A 286 19.92 -7.21 15.78
C ASN A 286 19.05 -7.39 14.53
N ARG A 287 19.62 -7.12 13.34
CA ARG A 287 18.94 -7.22 12.05
C ARG A 287 18.35 -8.62 11.77
N ASP A 288 18.99 -9.67 12.24
CA ASP A 288 18.61 -11.08 12.10
C ASP A 288 17.53 -11.55 13.09
N GLN A 289 17.18 -10.70 14.04
CA GLN A 289 16.16 -10.98 15.06
C GLN A 289 14.79 -10.42 14.72
N ILE A 290 14.69 -9.60 13.69
CA ILE A 290 13.44 -8.99 13.24
C ILE A 290 13.27 -9.17 11.73
N GLU A 291 12.07 -9.48 11.29
CA GLU A 291 11.75 -9.78 9.89
C GLU A 291 10.54 -8.97 9.41
N ARG A 292 10.51 -8.70 8.08
CA ARG A 292 9.32 -8.16 7.42
C ARG A 292 8.13 -9.10 7.67
N GLY A 293 6.99 -8.52 8.02
CA GLY A 293 5.76 -9.27 8.30
C GLY A 293 5.47 -9.48 9.76
N GLN A 294 6.46 -9.27 10.65
CA GLN A 294 6.20 -9.12 12.07
C GLN A 294 5.50 -7.78 12.35
N VAL A 295 4.95 -7.62 13.54
CA VAL A 295 4.42 -6.35 14.01
C VAL A 295 5.15 -5.87 15.25
N ILE A 296 5.33 -4.57 15.37
CA ILE A 296 5.77 -3.91 16.61
C ILE A 296 4.52 -3.36 17.27
N CYS A 297 4.27 -3.73 18.51
CA CYS A 297 3.06 -3.37 19.22
C CYS A 297 3.29 -3.05 20.69
N LYS A 298 2.28 -2.45 21.33
CA LYS A 298 2.27 -2.27 22.78
C LYS A 298 2.32 -3.64 23.46
N PRO A 299 3.14 -3.83 24.51
CA PRO A 299 3.28 -5.10 25.18
C PRO A 299 1.95 -5.74 25.56
N GLY A 300 1.77 -7.01 25.18
CA GLY A 300 0.57 -7.80 25.47
C GLY A 300 -0.69 -7.45 24.67
N SER A 301 -0.63 -6.51 23.73
CA SER A 301 -1.81 -6.06 22.97
C SER A 301 -2.19 -6.94 21.79
N VAL A 302 -1.22 -7.68 21.23
CA VAL A 302 -1.42 -8.59 20.08
C VAL A 302 -0.72 -9.91 20.38
N LYS A 303 -1.30 -11.00 19.88
CA LYS A 303 -0.74 -12.35 19.99
C LYS A 303 -0.54 -13.00 18.64
N CYS A 304 0.36 -13.98 18.60
CA CYS A 304 0.53 -14.86 17.45
C CYS A 304 -0.56 -15.93 17.43
N HIS A 305 -1.10 -16.20 16.25
CA HIS A 305 -2.06 -17.24 16.02
C HIS A 305 -1.79 -17.95 14.69
N LYS A 306 -2.16 -19.20 14.64
CA LYS A 306 -1.92 -20.08 13.51
C LYS A 306 -3.21 -20.60 12.89
N LYS A 307 -4.23 -20.83 13.74
CA LYS A 307 -5.48 -21.45 13.32
C LYS A 307 -6.68 -20.54 13.59
N PHE A 308 -7.51 -20.36 12.58
CA PHE A 308 -8.66 -19.43 12.64
C PHE A 308 -9.78 -19.87 11.69
N THR A 309 -10.98 -19.38 11.95
CA THR A 309 -12.10 -19.43 11.02
C THR A 309 -12.15 -18.12 10.23
N ALA A 310 -12.37 -18.21 8.94
CA ALA A 310 -12.43 -17.07 8.03
C ALA A 310 -13.70 -17.07 7.19
N GLN A 311 -14.26 -15.90 6.96
CA GLN A 311 -15.21 -15.66 5.88
C GLN A 311 -14.43 -15.30 4.63
N VAL A 312 -14.61 -16.05 3.55
CA VAL A 312 -13.83 -15.96 2.31
C VAL A 312 -14.73 -15.81 1.11
N TYR A 313 -14.43 -14.86 0.25
CA TYR A 313 -14.98 -14.74 -1.11
C TYR A 313 -13.96 -15.25 -2.12
N VAL A 314 -14.38 -16.15 -2.99
CA VAL A 314 -13.53 -16.74 -4.04
C VAL A 314 -13.82 -16.03 -5.35
N LEU A 315 -12.80 -15.37 -5.90
CA LEU A 315 -12.91 -14.58 -7.14
C LEU A 315 -13.28 -15.47 -8.32
N THR A 316 -14.19 -14.97 -9.16
CA THR A 316 -14.57 -15.60 -10.43
C THR A 316 -13.45 -15.47 -11.47
N LYS A 317 -13.59 -16.22 -12.56
CA LYS A 317 -12.67 -16.10 -13.72
C LYS A 317 -12.67 -14.69 -14.31
N ASP A 318 -13.83 -14.06 -14.39
CA ASP A 318 -13.99 -12.72 -14.98
C ASP A 318 -13.35 -11.64 -14.10
N GLU A 319 -13.30 -11.86 -12.79
CA GLU A 319 -12.55 -11.04 -11.82
C GLU A 319 -11.04 -11.36 -11.78
N GLY A 320 -10.53 -12.18 -12.70
CA GLY A 320 -9.12 -12.60 -12.76
C GLY A 320 -8.77 -13.75 -11.81
N GLY A 321 -9.74 -14.31 -11.11
CA GLY A 321 -9.59 -15.38 -10.15
C GLY A 321 -9.48 -16.78 -10.76
N ARG A 322 -10.05 -17.75 -10.05
CA ARG A 322 -10.05 -19.16 -10.44
C ARG A 322 -11.17 -19.47 -11.45
N HIS A 323 -10.95 -20.52 -12.24
CA HIS A 323 -11.96 -21.11 -13.13
C HIS A 323 -12.35 -22.54 -12.72
N THR A 324 -11.70 -23.07 -11.67
CA THR A 324 -11.96 -24.42 -11.14
C THR A 324 -12.25 -24.34 -9.64
N PRO A 325 -13.09 -25.24 -9.10
CA PRO A 325 -13.32 -25.34 -7.67
C PRO A 325 -12.05 -25.76 -6.91
N PHE A 326 -12.06 -25.55 -5.61
CA PHE A 326 -11.08 -26.17 -4.71
C PHE A 326 -11.77 -27.01 -3.63
N PHE A 327 -11.01 -27.90 -3.03
CA PHE A 327 -11.46 -28.88 -2.06
C PHE A 327 -10.73 -28.68 -0.72
N THR A 328 -11.20 -29.39 0.31
CA THR A 328 -10.47 -29.50 1.58
C THR A 328 -9.00 -29.88 1.35
N ASN A 329 -8.09 -29.31 2.15
CA ASN A 329 -6.63 -29.37 2.02
C ASN A 329 -6.05 -28.52 0.88
N TYR A 330 -6.79 -27.59 0.31
CA TYR A 330 -6.26 -26.57 -0.57
C TYR A 330 -5.21 -25.72 0.16
N ARG A 331 -4.07 -25.44 -0.51
CA ARG A 331 -2.90 -24.79 0.12
C ARG A 331 -2.43 -23.55 -0.65
N PRO A 332 -3.17 -22.45 -0.59
CA PRO A 332 -2.76 -21.17 -1.18
C PRO A 332 -1.84 -20.39 -0.24
N GLN A 333 -1.40 -19.21 -0.73
CA GLN A 333 -0.73 -18.19 0.07
C GLN A 333 -1.75 -17.18 0.59
N PHE A 334 -1.66 -16.88 1.87
CA PHE A 334 -2.45 -15.86 2.57
C PHE A 334 -1.59 -14.62 2.80
N TYR A 335 -2.08 -13.48 2.38
CA TYR A 335 -1.39 -12.20 2.51
C TYR A 335 -2.05 -11.37 3.61
N PHE A 336 -1.34 -11.21 4.72
CA PHE A 336 -1.77 -10.39 5.86
C PHE A 336 -0.82 -9.21 6.02
N ARG A 337 -1.32 -7.97 6.06
CA ARG A 337 -0.47 -6.79 6.23
C ARG A 337 0.77 -6.82 5.31
N THR A 338 1.95 -6.99 5.87
CA THR A 338 3.23 -7.00 5.15
C THR A 338 3.83 -8.41 4.95
N THR A 339 3.11 -9.47 5.37
CA THR A 339 3.56 -10.87 5.26
C THR A 339 2.69 -11.69 4.34
N ASP A 340 3.27 -12.77 3.83
CA ASP A 340 2.56 -13.87 3.19
C ASP A 340 2.94 -15.19 3.86
N VAL A 341 1.96 -16.08 4.01
CA VAL A 341 2.13 -17.37 4.63
C VAL A 341 1.25 -18.41 3.95
N THR A 342 1.79 -19.60 3.73
CA THR A 342 0.99 -20.72 3.23
C THR A 342 0.05 -21.23 4.32
N GLY A 343 -1.21 -21.46 3.97
CA GLY A 343 -2.20 -22.06 4.88
C GLY A 343 -2.94 -23.21 4.24
N VAL A 344 -3.46 -24.11 5.06
CA VAL A 344 -4.30 -25.21 4.65
C VAL A 344 -5.75 -24.83 4.91
N CYS A 345 -6.60 -24.89 3.87
CA CYS A 345 -8.03 -24.63 3.98
C CYS A 345 -8.78 -25.93 4.31
N MET A 346 -9.61 -25.89 5.33
CA MET A 346 -10.52 -26.96 5.72
C MET A 346 -11.95 -26.47 5.57
N LEU A 347 -12.70 -27.14 4.69
CA LEU A 347 -14.10 -26.78 4.42
C LEU A 347 -15.01 -27.29 5.54
N PRO A 348 -16.13 -26.62 5.82
CA PRO A 348 -17.08 -27.05 6.84
C PRO A 348 -17.72 -28.40 6.47
N ASN A 349 -18.21 -29.13 7.48
CA ASN A 349 -18.86 -30.39 7.28
C ASN A 349 -20.05 -30.26 6.31
N GLY A 350 -20.10 -31.14 5.30
CA GLY A 350 -21.13 -31.14 4.26
C GLY A 350 -20.83 -30.28 3.04
N VAL A 351 -19.72 -29.53 3.03
CA VAL A 351 -19.22 -28.80 1.86
C VAL A 351 -18.09 -29.60 1.21
N GLU A 352 -18.35 -30.15 0.04
CA GLU A 352 -17.34 -30.95 -0.68
C GLU A 352 -16.34 -30.08 -1.43
N MET A 353 -16.82 -28.97 -2.01
CA MET A 353 -16.01 -28.04 -2.80
C MET A 353 -16.52 -26.62 -2.67
N VAL A 354 -15.67 -25.66 -3.03
CA VAL A 354 -16.00 -24.23 -3.15
C VAL A 354 -15.77 -23.81 -4.59
N MET A 355 -16.77 -23.15 -5.18
CA MET A 355 -16.73 -22.68 -6.56
C MET A 355 -16.22 -21.24 -6.63
N PRO A 356 -15.62 -20.82 -7.76
CA PRO A 356 -15.44 -19.39 -8.04
C PRO A 356 -16.77 -18.63 -7.97
N GLY A 357 -16.79 -17.50 -7.25
CA GLY A 357 -17.98 -16.71 -6.95
C GLY A 357 -18.64 -17.04 -5.61
N ASP A 358 -18.23 -18.11 -4.94
CA ASP A 358 -18.79 -18.46 -3.65
C ASP A 358 -18.27 -17.57 -2.52
N ASN A 359 -19.15 -17.32 -1.56
CA ASN A 359 -18.81 -16.72 -0.27
C ASN A 359 -19.01 -17.79 0.81
N THR A 360 -17.93 -18.22 1.44
CA THR A 360 -17.94 -19.38 2.34
C THR A 360 -17.15 -19.09 3.63
N GLU A 361 -17.57 -19.78 4.69
CA GLU A 361 -16.78 -19.85 5.92
C GLU A 361 -15.90 -21.09 5.88
N MET A 362 -14.64 -20.99 6.26
CA MET A 362 -13.71 -22.11 6.32
C MET A 362 -12.72 -21.95 7.47
N GLU A 363 -12.18 -23.07 7.94
CA GLU A 363 -11.03 -23.06 8.84
C GLU A 363 -9.74 -22.99 8.03
N VAL A 364 -8.78 -22.22 8.56
CA VAL A 364 -7.44 -22.08 7.98
C VAL A 364 -6.40 -22.40 9.03
N ASP A 365 -5.42 -23.23 8.67
CA ASP A 365 -4.26 -23.56 9.48
C ASP A 365 -2.99 -23.11 8.75
N LEU A 366 -2.31 -22.09 9.29
CA LEU A 366 -1.10 -21.50 8.70
C LEU A 366 0.13 -22.34 9.06
N ILE A 367 1.13 -22.38 8.16
CA ILE A 367 2.40 -23.08 8.43
C ILE A 367 3.25 -22.36 9.49
N HIS A 368 3.09 -21.04 9.63
CA HIS A 368 3.75 -20.21 10.65
C HIS A 368 2.71 -19.33 11.34
N PRO A 369 2.90 -19.05 12.64
CA PRO A 369 2.02 -18.12 13.35
C PRO A 369 2.24 -16.69 12.85
N ILE A 370 1.18 -15.90 12.84
CA ILE A 370 1.23 -14.46 12.54
C ILE A 370 0.57 -13.65 13.64
N ALA A 371 0.91 -12.40 13.74
CA ALA A 371 0.20 -11.43 14.59
C ALA A 371 -1.22 -11.25 14.06
N MET A 372 -2.22 -11.76 14.78
CA MET A 372 -3.60 -11.87 14.29
C MET A 372 -4.59 -11.34 15.32
N GLU A 373 -5.68 -10.75 14.81
CA GLU A 373 -6.86 -10.33 15.56
C GLU A 373 -8.12 -10.67 14.75
N GLU A 374 -9.25 -10.81 15.42
CA GLU A 374 -10.54 -10.95 14.73
C GLU A 374 -10.85 -9.69 13.91
N GLY A 375 -11.39 -9.88 12.72
CA GLY A 375 -11.65 -8.80 11.75
C GLY A 375 -10.48 -8.52 10.79
N LEU A 376 -9.28 -9.06 11.04
CA LEU A 376 -8.11 -8.87 10.16
C LEU A 376 -8.42 -9.38 8.75
N ARG A 377 -8.23 -8.52 7.75
CA ARG A 377 -8.44 -8.85 6.33
C ARG A 377 -7.20 -9.48 5.72
N PHE A 378 -7.42 -10.30 4.70
CA PHE A 378 -6.35 -10.93 3.93
C PHE A 378 -6.76 -11.17 2.47
N ALA A 379 -5.75 -11.28 1.61
CA ALA A 379 -5.91 -11.78 0.25
C ALA A 379 -5.40 -13.21 0.14
N ILE A 380 -6.00 -14.00 -0.76
CA ILE A 380 -5.57 -15.37 -1.07
C ILE A 380 -4.98 -15.36 -2.49
N ARG A 381 -3.78 -15.92 -2.63
CA ARG A 381 -3.09 -15.99 -3.91
C ARG A 381 -2.62 -17.41 -4.24
N GLU A 382 -2.65 -17.72 -5.54
CA GLU A 382 -2.16 -18.96 -6.11
C GLU A 382 -1.55 -18.70 -7.48
N GLY A 383 -0.37 -19.26 -7.74
CA GLY A 383 0.28 -19.16 -9.06
C GLY A 383 0.45 -17.73 -9.58
N GLY A 384 0.72 -16.77 -8.69
CA GLY A 384 0.90 -15.36 -9.04
C GLY A 384 -0.39 -14.56 -9.23
N ARG A 385 -1.58 -15.17 -8.99
CA ARG A 385 -2.89 -14.51 -9.13
C ARG A 385 -3.59 -14.40 -7.78
N THR A 386 -4.36 -13.33 -7.59
CA THR A 386 -5.30 -13.24 -6.48
C THR A 386 -6.53 -14.08 -6.82
N VAL A 387 -6.86 -15.03 -5.95
CA VAL A 387 -7.95 -15.99 -6.16
C VAL A 387 -9.07 -15.83 -5.16
N GLY A 388 -8.88 -15.01 -4.15
CA GLY A 388 -9.91 -14.74 -3.15
C GLY A 388 -9.44 -13.70 -2.15
N SER A 389 -10.37 -13.28 -1.32
CA SER A 389 -10.14 -12.42 -0.16
C SER A 389 -11.02 -12.83 0.99
N GLY A 390 -10.62 -12.45 2.20
CA GLY A 390 -11.38 -12.79 3.37
C GLY A 390 -11.02 -11.96 4.59
N ARG A 391 -11.71 -12.29 5.68
CA ARG A 391 -11.42 -11.74 7.01
C ARG A 391 -11.44 -12.84 8.06
N VAL A 392 -10.63 -12.67 9.07
CA VAL A 392 -10.65 -13.53 10.27
C VAL A 392 -11.94 -13.30 11.03
N VAL A 393 -12.71 -14.36 11.24
CA VAL A 393 -13.97 -14.32 12.00
C VAL A 393 -13.72 -14.69 13.45
N LYS A 394 -12.95 -15.77 13.66
CA LYS A 394 -12.67 -16.29 14.99
C LYS A 394 -11.29 -16.94 15.03
N ILE A 395 -10.56 -16.68 16.07
CA ILE A 395 -9.28 -17.31 16.36
C ILE A 395 -9.53 -18.62 17.11
N LEU A 396 -8.90 -19.71 16.66
CA LEU A 396 -9.05 -21.05 17.23
C LEU A 396 -7.83 -21.48 18.06
N GLU A 397 -6.62 -21.08 17.62
CA GLU A 397 -5.34 -21.38 18.29
C GLU A 397 -4.29 -20.31 17.99
#